data_8c347bceef3631992c164bda54a758cf
#
_entry.id   8c347bceef3631992c164bda54a758cf
#
_cell.length_a   1.000
_cell.length_b   1.000
_cell.length_c   1.000
_cell.angle_alpha   90.00
_cell.angle_beta   90.00
_cell.angle_gamma   90.00
#
_symmetry.space_group_name_H-M   'P 1'
#
loop_
_entity.id
_entity.type
_entity.pdbx_description
1 polymer ?
#
loop_
_entity_poly.entity_id
_entity_poly.type
_entity_poly.pdbx_seq_one_letter_code
_entity_poly.pdbx_strand_id
1 'polypeptide(L)'
;MSQNKTTSQASDIAGIRDFTFARSKTSDTSLKGSKDGAPALEGLNLKIVEFLKDDGRATFSSIADKLGVSESTVRTRVTRMREQNVIQFITVTNPLALGQSSWAMLGITVQSERGVGTAAEHFRDLEEVVYAMRVMGRFDLLVEVVVDSPISLRNFLDKHCYESGLVAAVEPMMGLGLYKSLYKWEIPISKGSLST
;
A
#
# COMPACT_ATOMS: atom_id res chain seq x y z
N MET A 1 -34.26 27.23 32.98
CA MET A 1 -34.92 26.75 31.73
C MET A 1 -34.18 27.38 30.55
N SER A 2 -33.35 26.59 29.94
CA SER A 2 -33.08 26.68 28.50
C SER A 2 -32.14 25.53 28.15
N GLN A 3 -32.69 24.49 27.57
CA GLN A 3 -31.96 23.37 27.02
C GLN A 3 -31.44 23.80 25.66
N ASN A 4 -30.14 23.74 25.45
CA ASN A 4 -29.55 23.89 24.12
C ASN A 4 -29.31 22.52 23.53
N LYS A 5 -30.09 22.21 22.51
CA LYS A 5 -29.96 21.08 21.60
C LYS A 5 -28.67 21.24 20.81
N THR A 6 -27.74 20.30 20.97
CA THR A 6 -26.70 20.04 19.98
C THR A 6 -26.85 18.60 19.56
N THR A 7 -27.77 18.39 18.63
CA THR A 7 -27.97 17.09 17.98
C THR A 7 -27.55 17.23 16.52
N SER A 8 -26.78 16.26 16.05
CA SER A 8 -26.67 15.86 14.65
C SER A 8 -25.74 16.66 13.73
N GLN A 9 -24.54 16.20 13.62
CA GLN A 9 -23.81 16.12 12.32
C GLN A 9 -22.85 14.91 12.34
N ALA A 10 -23.40 13.71 12.47
CA ALA A 10 -22.66 12.47 12.40
C ALA A 10 -23.25 11.50 11.35
N SER A 11 -23.79 12.04 10.24
CA SER A 11 -24.49 11.21 9.23
C SER A 11 -23.94 11.25 7.82
N ASP A 12 -22.80 11.87 7.55
CA ASP A 12 -22.26 11.96 6.17
C ASP A 12 -20.93 11.21 5.93
N ILE A 13 -20.57 10.26 6.80
CA ILE A 13 -19.39 9.40 6.57
C ILE A 13 -19.79 7.99 6.08
N ALA A 14 -21.02 7.78 5.67
CA ALA A 14 -21.51 6.48 5.20
C ALA A 14 -21.01 6.08 3.79
N GLY A 15 -20.25 6.93 3.09
CA GLY A 15 -19.72 6.66 1.75
C GLY A 15 -18.30 6.07 1.70
N ILE A 16 -17.64 5.86 2.85
CA ILE A 16 -16.22 5.44 2.88
C ILE A 16 -16.05 3.92 3.10
N ARG A 17 -17.14 3.14 3.17
CA ARG A 17 -17.07 1.70 3.50
C ARG A 17 -16.66 0.76 2.36
N ASP A 18 -16.40 1.25 1.16
CA ASP A 18 -16.02 0.42 0.01
C ASP A 18 -14.56 0.59 -0.47
N PHE A 19 -13.66 1.08 0.39
CA PHE A 19 -12.24 0.88 0.18
C PHE A 19 -11.78 -0.44 0.77
N THR A 20 -12.46 -1.49 0.44
CA THR A 20 -11.88 -2.83 0.52
C THR A 20 -10.72 -2.81 -0.47
N PHE A 21 -9.50 -2.86 0.02
CA PHE A 21 -8.35 -3.33 -0.73
C PHE A 21 -8.87 -4.51 -1.56
N ALA A 22 -8.96 -4.35 -2.88
CA ALA A 22 -9.42 -5.43 -3.72
C ALA A 22 -8.55 -6.62 -3.36
N ARG A 23 -9.12 -7.60 -2.67
CA ARG A 23 -8.49 -8.89 -2.39
C ARG A 23 -8.20 -9.51 -3.75
N SER A 24 -7.12 -9.05 -4.37
CA SER A 24 -6.55 -9.72 -5.50
C SER A 24 -6.13 -11.09 -4.97
N LYS A 25 -6.86 -12.10 -5.36
CA LYS A 25 -6.40 -13.50 -5.27
C LYS A 25 -5.23 -13.64 -6.25
N THR A 26 -4.16 -12.92 -6.01
CA THR A 26 -2.90 -13.13 -6.70
C THR A 26 -2.10 -14.13 -5.89
N SER A 27 -2.32 -15.42 -6.19
CA SER A 27 -1.29 -16.44 -6.04
C SER A 27 0.07 -15.84 -6.42
N ASP A 28 1.01 -15.90 -5.49
CA ASP A 28 2.46 -15.84 -5.68
C ASP A 28 2.93 -15.03 -6.90
N THR A 29 2.91 -13.68 -6.77
CA THR A 29 3.62 -12.81 -7.71
C THR A 29 5.08 -12.71 -7.27
N SER A 30 5.71 -13.86 -7.03
CA SER A 30 7.15 -13.97 -6.89
C SER A 30 7.78 -13.61 -8.22
N LEU A 31 8.47 -12.49 -8.30
CA LEU A 31 9.59 -12.13 -9.20
C LEU A 31 9.60 -12.71 -10.65
N LYS A 32 8.52 -13.29 -11.13
CA LYS A 32 8.33 -13.54 -12.55
C LYS A 32 8.05 -12.18 -13.16
N GLY A 33 9.09 -11.56 -13.70
CA GLY A 33 8.92 -10.44 -14.62
C GLY A 33 7.81 -10.84 -15.58
N SER A 34 6.67 -10.16 -15.47
CA SER A 34 5.48 -10.52 -16.23
C SER A 34 5.79 -10.34 -17.71
N LYS A 35 6.09 -11.45 -18.40
CA LYS A 35 6.16 -11.46 -19.86
C LYS A 35 4.78 -11.43 -20.51
N ASP A 36 3.70 -11.57 -19.71
CA ASP A 36 2.35 -11.61 -20.24
C ASP A 36 1.43 -10.64 -19.49
N GLY A 37 1.17 -9.47 -20.11
CA GLY A 37 -0.06 -8.72 -19.92
C GLY A 37 -0.10 -7.58 -18.92
N ALA A 38 0.95 -7.25 -18.19
CA ALA A 38 0.99 -5.95 -17.50
C ALA A 38 1.04 -4.85 -18.56
N PRO A 39 0.21 -3.78 -18.46
CA PRO A 39 0.39 -2.65 -19.35
C PRO A 39 1.78 -2.12 -19.08
N ALA A 40 2.68 -2.29 -20.02
CA ALA A 40 3.98 -1.68 -19.94
C ALA A 40 3.76 -0.21 -19.58
N LEU A 41 4.48 0.32 -18.60
CA LEU A 41 4.50 1.75 -18.29
C LEU A 41 5.25 2.47 -19.42
N GLU A 42 4.69 2.38 -20.62
CA GLU A 42 5.26 2.90 -21.85
C GLU A 42 4.31 3.92 -22.49
N GLY A 43 4.85 4.83 -23.24
CA GLY A 43 4.10 5.80 -24.02
C GLY A 43 3.12 6.60 -23.18
N LEU A 44 1.83 6.56 -23.54
CA LEU A 44 0.79 7.36 -22.89
C LEU A 44 0.55 6.96 -21.43
N ASN A 45 0.67 5.68 -21.07
CA ASN A 45 0.49 5.23 -19.68
C ASN A 45 1.56 5.86 -18.77
N LEU A 46 2.81 5.86 -19.19
CA LEU A 46 3.90 6.49 -18.45
C LEU A 46 3.62 7.97 -18.20
N LYS A 47 3.25 8.73 -19.25
CA LYS A 47 2.92 10.15 -19.12
C LYS A 47 1.76 10.42 -18.16
N ILE A 48 0.70 9.60 -18.20
CA ILE A 48 -0.41 9.71 -17.26
C ILE A 48 0.07 9.50 -15.82
N VAL A 49 0.89 8.47 -15.58
CA VAL A 49 1.42 8.17 -14.24
C VAL A 49 2.34 9.29 -13.73
N GLU A 50 3.15 9.92 -14.58
CA GLU A 50 3.97 11.08 -14.20
C GLU A 50 3.11 12.23 -13.68
N PHE A 51 2.02 12.59 -14.37
CA PHE A 51 1.09 13.61 -13.87
C PHE A 51 0.47 13.22 -12.53
N LEU A 52 0.03 11.98 -12.38
CA LEU A 52 -0.60 11.51 -11.14
C LEU A 52 0.40 11.37 -9.97
N LYS A 53 1.67 11.13 -10.25
CA LYS A 53 2.75 11.15 -9.23
C LYS A 53 3.01 12.55 -8.69
N ASP A 54 2.88 13.58 -9.53
CA ASP A 54 3.09 14.96 -9.12
C ASP A 54 1.88 15.54 -8.41
N ASP A 55 0.68 15.25 -8.91
CA ASP A 55 -0.58 15.61 -8.29
C ASP A 55 -1.59 14.46 -8.38
N GLY A 56 -1.71 13.69 -7.31
CA GLY A 56 -2.68 12.59 -7.22
C GLY A 56 -4.16 13.04 -7.29
N ARG A 57 -4.44 14.35 -7.25
CA ARG A 57 -5.77 14.95 -7.41
C ARG A 57 -5.99 15.54 -8.80
N ALA A 58 -5.01 15.47 -9.70
CA ALA A 58 -5.16 15.95 -11.07
C ALA A 58 -6.39 15.34 -11.73
N THR A 59 -7.24 16.17 -12.34
CA THR A 59 -8.44 15.69 -13.03
C THR A 59 -8.07 15.00 -14.34
N PHE A 60 -8.82 13.98 -14.71
CA PHE A 60 -8.58 13.29 -15.99
C PHE A 60 -8.74 14.22 -17.19
N SER A 61 -9.62 15.21 -17.10
CA SER A 61 -9.77 16.25 -18.11
C SER A 61 -8.48 17.05 -18.26
N SER A 62 -7.88 17.54 -17.15
CA SER A 62 -6.65 18.34 -17.21
C SER A 62 -5.46 17.52 -17.72
N ILE A 63 -5.39 16.24 -17.43
CA ILE A 63 -4.37 15.33 -17.97
C ILE A 63 -4.59 15.12 -19.47
N ALA A 64 -5.84 14.93 -19.88
CA ALA A 64 -6.22 14.73 -21.29
C ALA A 64 -5.84 15.92 -22.14
N ASP A 65 -6.17 17.16 -21.68
CA ASP A 65 -5.83 18.41 -22.34
C ASP A 65 -4.31 18.55 -22.56
N LYS A 66 -3.51 18.27 -21.52
CA LYS A 66 -2.05 18.35 -21.58
C LYS A 66 -1.42 17.30 -22.50
N LEU A 67 -2.07 16.15 -22.66
CA LEU A 67 -1.56 15.04 -23.46
C LEU A 67 -2.16 14.98 -24.87
N GLY A 68 -3.12 15.88 -25.21
CA GLY A 68 -3.78 15.92 -26.51
C GLY A 68 -4.64 14.69 -26.79
N VAL A 69 -5.28 14.12 -25.76
CA VAL A 69 -6.16 12.94 -25.87
C VAL A 69 -7.52 13.22 -25.26
N SER A 70 -8.50 12.30 -25.44
CA SER A 70 -9.80 12.46 -24.78
C SER A 70 -9.74 12.07 -23.29
N GLU A 71 -10.60 12.68 -22.47
CA GLU A 71 -10.75 12.30 -21.05
C GLU A 71 -11.11 10.83 -20.90
N SER A 72 -11.95 10.29 -21.77
CA SER A 72 -12.34 8.88 -21.77
C SER A 72 -11.14 7.96 -21.98
N THR A 73 -10.18 8.37 -22.81
CA THR A 73 -8.92 7.63 -23.00
C THR A 73 -8.10 7.58 -21.72
N VAL A 74 -7.94 8.71 -21.03
CA VAL A 74 -7.24 8.77 -19.74
C VAL A 74 -7.93 7.90 -18.71
N ARG A 75 -9.24 8.05 -18.56
CA ARG A 75 -10.09 7.28 -17.62
C ARG A 75 -9.93 5.77 -17.82
N THR A 76 -10.08 5.29 -19.05
CA THR A 76 -9.95 3.86 -19.37
C THR A 76 -8.57 3.32 -19.02
N ARG A 77 -7.51 4.07 -19.34
CA ARG A 77 -6.13 3.66 -19.04
C ARG A 77 -5.84 3.63 -17.54
N VAL A 78 -6.29 4.64 -16.79
CA VAL A 78 -6.14 4.69 -15.33
C VAL A 78 -6.90 3.54 -14.68
N THR A 79 -8.15 3.27 -15.09
CA THR A 79 -8.94 2.14 -14.58
C THR A 79 -8.22 0.82 -14.80
N ARG A 80 -7.73 0.58 -16.01
CA ARG A 80 -6.99 -0.64 -16.34
C ARG A 80 -5.69 -0.78 -15.54
N MET A 81 -4.93 0.31 -15.37
CA MET A 81 -3.70 0.29 -14.54
C MET A 81 -4.01 0.00 -13.07
N ARG A 82 -5.15 0.48 -12.53
CA ARG A 82 -5.61 0.15 -11.18
C ARG A 82 -6.01 -1.33 -11.05
N GLU A 83 -6.81 -1.84 -11.95
CA GLU A 83 -7.22 -3.26 -11.97
C GLU A 83 -6.04 -4.21 -12.05
N GLN A 84 -4.96 -3.80 -12.71
CA GLN A 84 -3.73 -4.57 -12.84
C GLN A 84 -2.71 -4.28 -11.72
N ASN A 85 -3.10 -3.52 -10.68
CA ASN A 85 -2.24 -3.13 -9.55
C ASN A 85 -0.95 -2.39 -9.96
N VAL A 86 -0.94 -1.73 -11.13
CA VAL A 86 0.18 -0.91 -11.59
C VAL A 86 0.25 0.42 -10.84
N ILE A 87 -0.92 0.98 -10.50
CA ILE A 87 -1.06 2.21 -9.72
C ILE A 87 -2.15 2.05 -8.65
N GLN A 88 -1.99 2.79 -7.56
CA GLN A 88 -2.98 2.93 -6.49
C GLN A 88 -3.09 4.39 -6.09
N PHE A 89 -4.28 4.81 -5.68
CA PHE A 89 -4.50 6.12 -5.06
C PHE A 89 -4.69 5.88 -3.56
N ILE A 90 -3.77 6.40 -2.77
CA ILE A 90 -3.80 6.29 -1.32
C ILE A 90 -3.65 7.66 -0.67
N THR A 91 -4.24 7.81 0.51
CA THR A 91 -3.94 8.92 1.40
C THR A 91 -2.91 8.44 2.42
N VAL A 92 -1.73 9.02 2.41
CA VAL A 92 -0.70 8.73 3.41
C VAL A 92 -0.95 9.63 4.62
N THR A 93 -1.13 9.02 5.78
CA THR A 93 -1.30 9.72 7.06
C THR A 93 -0.04 9.56 7.91
N ASN A 94 0.14 10.47 8.88
CA ASN A 94 1.15 10.30 9.91
C ASN A 94 0.51 9.60 11.13
N PRO A 95 0.85 8.34 11.42
CA PRO A 95 0.25 7.60 12.53
C PRO A 95 0.41 8.30 13.88
N LEU A 96 1.56 8.96 14.10
CA LEU A 96 1.81 9.70 15.34
C LEU A 96 0.87 10.90 15.48
N ALA A 97 0.50 11.57 14.38
CA ALA A 97 -0.45 12.68 14.39
C ALA A 97 -1.90 12.22 14.61
N LEU A 98 -2.20 10.95 14.34
CA LEU A 98 -3.52 10.34 14.55
C LEU A 98 -3.65 9.70 15.95
N GLY A 99 -2.67 9.88 16.83
CA GLY A 99 -2.69 9.31 18.19
C GLY A 99 -2.35 7.83 18.25
N GLN A 100 -1.92 7.22 17.16
CA GLN A 100 -1.39 5.87 17.15
C GLN A 100 0.03 5.91 17.73
N SER A 101 0.24 5.26 18.86
CA SER A 101 1.46 5.42 19.65
C SER A 101 2.53 4.36 19.38
N SER A 102 2.21 3.35 18.60
CA SER A 102 3.11 2.24 18.32
C SER A 102 3.16 1.89 16.84
N TRP A 103 4.32 2.13 16.29
CA TRP A 103 4.69 1.79 14.92
C TRP A 103 5.96 0.96 14.95
N ALA A 104 5.95 -0.20 14.32
CA ALA A 104 7.09 -1.11 14.30
C ALA A 104 7.29 -1.73 12.92
N MET A 105 8.55 -1.88 12.53
CA MET A 105 8.96 -2.75 11.46
C MET A 105 9.39 -4.09 12.05
N LEU A 106 8.77 -5.18 11.64
CA LEU A 106 9.09 -6.53 12.06
C LEU A 106 10.00 -7.19 11.03
N GLY A 107 11.21 -7.57 11.43
CA GLY A 107 12.05 -8.49 10.68
C GLY A 107 11.69 -9.92 11.03
N ILE A 108 11.13 -10.68 10.08
CA ILE A 108 10.58 -12.00 10.31
C ILE A 108 11.43 -13.07 9.61
N THR A 109 11.83 -14.09 10.38
CA THR A 109 12.34 -15.35 9.85
C THR A 109 11.21 -16.37 9.90
N VAL A 110 10.87 -16.94 8.76
CA VAL A 110 9.73 -17.86 8.61
C VAL A 110 10.13 -19.26 9.01
N GLN A 111 9.19 -20.00 9.58
CA GLN A 111 9.37 -21.43 9.84
C GLN A 111 9.50 -22.18 8.50
N SER A 112 10.63 -22.83 8.27
CA SER A 112 10.99 -23.42 6.98
C SER A 112 9.95 -24.40 6.43
N GLU A 113 9.30 -25.14 7.30
CA GLU A 113 8.29 -26.13 6.94
C GLU A 113 6.98 -25.54 6.42
N ARG A 114 6.70 -24.26 6.73
CA ARG A 114 5.44 -23.58 6.37
C ARG A 114 5.55 -22.77 5.07
N GLY A 115 6.76 -22.37 4.73
CA GLY A 115 7.05 -21.60 3.53
C GLY A 115 6.71 -20.11 3.63
N VAL A 116 7.55 -19.29 3.01
CA VAL A 116 7.47 -17.81 3.05
C VAL A 116 6.16 -17.28 2.44
N GLY A 117 5.62 -17.98 1.42
CA GLY A 117 4.36 -17.57 0.77
C GLY A 117 3.19 -17.60 1.75
N THR A 118 3.02 -18.68 2.51
CA THR A 118 1.95 -18.83 3.51
C THR A 118 2.05 -17.77 4.61
N ALA A 119 3.27 -17.52 5.09
CA ALA A 119 3.50 -16.47 6.09
C ALA A 119 3.19 -15.08 5.52
N ALA A 120 3.60 -14.77 4.28
CA ALA A 120 3.31 -13.49 3.63
C ALA A 120 1.80 -13.26 3.45
N GLU A 121 1.05 -14.29 3.05
CA GLU A 121 -0.41 -14.22 2.94
C GLU A 121 -1.08 -13.97 4.29
N HIS A 122 -0.62 -14.64 5.35
CA HIS A 122 -1.12 -14.41 6.70
C HIS A 122 -0.98 -12.95 7.12
N PHE A 123 0.22 -12.38 7.00
CA PHE A 123 0.46 -10.99 7.39
C PHE A 123 -0.25 -9.98 6.48
N ARG A 124 -0.37 -10.24 5.18
CA ARG A 124 -1.08 -9.37 4.24
C ARG A 124 -2.53 -9.11 4.63
N ASP A 125 -3.20 -10.10 5.23
CA ASP A 125 -4.63 -10.05 5.49
C ASP A 125 -4.97 -9.44 6.88
N LEU A 126 -3.97 -8.98 7.65
CA LEU A 126 -4.15 -8.35 8.97
C LEU A 126 -4.36 -6.83 8.82
N GLU A 127 -5.32 -6.28 9.57
CA GLU A 127 -5.65 -4.84 9.52
C GLU A 127 -4.53 -3.96 10.08
N GLU A 128 -3.80 -4.45 11.07
CA GLU A 128 -2.69 -3.74 11.71
C GLU A 128 -1.45 -3.69 10.80
N VAL A 129 -1.40 -4.50 9.75
CA VAL A 129 -0.29 -4.54 8.80
C VAL A 129 -0.53 -3.55 7.68
N VAL A 130 0.32 -2.53 7.62
CA VAL A 130 0.26 -1.48 6.58
C VAL A 130 1.21 -1.74 5.41
N TYR A 131 2.22 -2.58 5.63
CA TYR A 131 3.18 -2.97 4.60
C TYR A 131 3.74 -4.36 4.87
N ALA A 132 3.88 -5.18 3.84
CA ALA A 132 4.52 -6.49 3.91
C ALA A 132 5.33 -6.75 2.64
N MET A 133 6.60 -7.12 2.80
CA MET A 133 7.52 -7.36 1.69
C MET A 133 8.38 -8.60 1.96
N ARG A 134 8.49 -9.47 0.96
CA ARG A 134 9.51 -10.53 0.95
C ARG A 134 10.87 -9.93 0.61
N VAL A 135 11.89 -10.28 1.38
CA VAL A 135 13.25 -9.76 1.21
C VAL A 135 14.26 -10.88 1.05
N MET A 136 15.44 -10.54 0.57
CA MET A 136 16.61 -11.39 0.60
C MET A 136 17.59 -10.84 1.62
N GLY A 137 18.09 -11.66 2.53
CA GLY A 137 19.08 -11.25 3.52
C GLY A 137 18.84 -11.90 4.87
N ARG A 138 18.97 -11.14 5.95
CA ARG A 138 18.83 -11.63 7.33
C ARG A 138 17.42 -12.12 7.64
N PHE A 139 16.40 -11.50 7.07
CA PHE A 139 14.99 -11.84 7.25
C PHE A 139 14.39 -12.38 5.97
N ASP A 140 13.29 -13.11 6.07
CA ASP A 140 12.48 -13.56 4.94
C ASP A 140 11.40 -12.55 4.57
N LEU A 141 10.83 -11.86 5.59
CA LEU A 141 9.82 -10.83 5.43
C LEU A 141 10.16 -9.58 6.26
N LEU A 142 9.82 -8.41 5.72
CA LEU A 142 9.66 -7.17 6.47
C LEU A 142 8.18 -6.83 6.51
N VAL A 143 7.66 -6.62 7.72
CA VAL A 143 6.24 -6.33 7.96
C VAL A 143 6.12 -5.08 8.82
N GLU A 144 5.46 -4.06 8.30
CA GLU A 144 5.19 -2.82 9.03
C GLU A 144 3.83 -2.91 9.73
N VAL A 145 3.83 -2.71 11.03
CA VAL A 145 2.65 -2.80 11.90
C VAL A 145 2.40 -1.46 12.58
N VAL A 146 1.16 -1.02 12.55
CA VAL A 146 0.70 0.21 13.23
C VAL A 146 -0.45 -0.15 14.16
N VAL A 147 -0.28 0.16 15.44
CA VAL A 147 -1.26 -0.12 16.50
C VAL A 147 -1.38 1.06 17.46
N ASP A 148 -2.41 1.06 18.28
CA ASP A 148 -2.75 2.14 19.20
C ASP A 148 -1.85 2.22 20.45
N SER A 149 -1.20 1.12 20.84
CA SER A 149 -0.39 1.06 22.04
C SER A 149 0.73 0.00 22.00
N PRO A 150 1.76 0.13 22.84
CA PRO A 150 2.77 -0.93 23.00
C PRO A 150 2.18 -2.27 23.49
N ILE A 151 1.08 -2.22 24.22
CA ILE A 151 0.38 -3.43 24.68
C ILE A 151 -0.27 -4.14 23.48
N SER A 152 -0.90 -3.38 22.58
CA SER A 152 -1.48 -3.92 21.35
C SER A 152 -0.40 -4.51 20.44
N LEU A 153 0.77 -3.89 20.37
CA LEU A 153 1.91 -4.48 19.62
C LEU A 153 2.33 -5.81 20.24
N ARG A 154 2.45 -5.89 21.57
CA ARG A 154 2.78 -7.15 22.22
C ARG A 154 1.74 -8.22 21.91
N ASN A 155 0.44 -7.91 22.02
CA ASN A 155 -0.64 -8.85 21.72
C ASN A 155 -0.60 -9.31 20.24
N PHE A 156 -0.27 -8.39 19.33
CA PHE A 156 -0.05 -8.72 17.93
C PHE A 156 1.10 -9.73 17.74
N LEU A 157 2.24 -9.49 18.38
CA LEU A 157 3.40 -10.38 18.33
C LEU A 157 3.08 -11.77 18.92
N ASP A 158 2.40 -11.81 20.08
CA ASP A 158 2.00 -13.06 20.72
C ASP A 158 1.13 -13.87 19.76
N LYS A 159 0.07 -13.28 19.25
CA LYS A 159 -0.92 -13.96 18.41
C LYS A 159 -0.40 -14.34 17.01
N HIS A 160 0.27 -13.39 16.34
CA HIS A 160 0.59 -13.54 14.91
C HIS A 160 2.03 -13.97 14.62
N CYS A 161 2.93 -13.84 15.60
CA CYS A 161 4.30 -14.31 15.48
C CYS A 161 4.55 -15.57 16.32
N TYR A 162 4.36 -15.50 17.64
CA TYR A 162 4.78 -16.60 18.51
C TYR A 162 3.80 -17.80 18.51
N GLU A 163 2.50 -17.55 18.43
CA GLU A 163 1.48 -18.62 18.47
C GLU A 163 1.08 -19.12 17.08
N SER A 164 1.43 -18.40 16.01
CA SER A 164 0.99 -18.71 14.64
C SER A 164 1.56 -20.02 14.07
N GLY A 165 2.70 -20.45 14.58
CA GLY A 165 3.47 -21.57 14.00
C GLY A 165 4.06 -21.27 12.62
N LEU A 166 4.00 -20.02 12.16
CA LEU A 166 4.54 -19.57 10.87
C LEU A 166 5.91 -18.91 11.01
N VAL A 167 6.22 -18.38 12.19
CA VAL A 167 7.39 -17.55 12.46
C VAL A 167 8.39 -18.35 13.31
N ALA A 168 9.62 -18.48 12.83
CA ALA A 168 10.72 -19.05 13.58
C ALA A 168 11.38 -18.04 14.51
N ALA A 169 11.50 -16.78 14.05
CA ALA A 169 12.00 -15.67 14.83
C ALA A 169 11.43 -14.34 14.33
N VAL A 170 11.24 -13.39 15.23
CA VAL A 170 10.82 -12.03 14.93
C VAL A 170 11.69 -11.03 15.67
N GLU A 171 12.10 -9.97 14.97
CA GLU A 171 12.84 -8.83 15.53
C GLU A 171 12.01 -7.56 15.34
N PRO A 172 11.30 -7.09 16.39
CA PRO A 172 10.55 -5.84 16.33
C PRO A 172 11.50 -4.64 16.41
N MET A 173 11.43 -3.77 15.41
CA MET A 173 12.14 -2.50 15.36
C MET A 173 11.12 -1.37 15.54
N MET A 174 11.08 -0.80 16.75
CA MET A 174 10.15 0.28 17.07
C MET A 174 10.52 1.56 16.36
N GLY A 175 9.55 2.19 15.68
CA GLY A 175 9.71 3.52 15.11
C GLY A 175 9.75 4.59 16.20
N LEU A 176 10.84 5.35 16.29
CA LEU A 176 11.02 6.45 17.25
C LEU A 176 10.69 7.82 16.65
N GLY A 177 10.66 7.93 15.33
CA GLY A 177 10.33 9.17 14.61
C GLY A 177 10.31 8.97 13.12
N LEU A 178 9.43 9.69 12.45
CA LEU A 178 9.27 9.66 11.00
C LEU A 178 9.91 10.91 10.39
N TYR A 179 11.04 10.75 9.74
CA TYR A 179 11.76 11.87 9.09
C TYR A 179 11.30 12.10 7.65
N LYS A 180 10.88 11.04 6.96
CA LYS A 180 10.40 11.12 5.56
C LYS A 180 9.51 9.93 5.26
N SER A 181 8.35 10.21 4.67
CA SER A 181 7.42 9.19 4.16
C SER A 181 6.94 9.62 2.78
N LEU A 182 7.74 9.35 1.77
CA LEU A 182 7.39 9.60 0.37
C LEU A 182 7.49 8.28 -0.39
N TYR A 183 6.35 7.69 -0.72
CA TYR A 183 6.26 6.51 -1.59
C TYR A 183 6.31 6.93 -3.08
N LYS A 184 7.29 7.78 -3.44
CA LYS A 184 7.56 8.15 -4.84
C LYS A 184 8.74 7.31 -5.35
N TRP A 185 8.44 6.35 -6.20
CA TRP A 185 9.45 5.59 -6.93
C TRP A 185 9.72 6.27 -8.26
N GLU A 186 10.98 6.49 -8.60
CA GLU A 186 11.33 6.92 -9.95
C GLU A 186 11.08 5.76 -10.91
N ILE A 187 10.38 6.05 -12.02
CA ILE A 187 10.14 5.07 -13.05
C ILE A 187 11.43 5.03 -13.90
N PRO A 188 12.13 3.88 -13.98
CA PRO A 188 13.32 3.79 -14.83
C PRO A 188 12.89 3.95 -16.28
N ILE A 189 13.12 5.14 -16.83
CA ILE A 189 12.93 5.39 -18.26
C ILE A 189 14.09 4.67 -18.96
N SER A 190 13.80 3.64 -19.73
CA SER A 190 14.80 3.07 -20.64
C SER A 190 15.26 4.18 -21.58
N LYS A 191 16.55 4.52 -21.56
CA LYS A 191 17.16 5.59 -22.37
C LYS A 191 17.09 5.34 -23.90
N GLY A 192 16.06 4.65 -24.38
CA GLY A 192 15.90 4.23 -25.77
C GLY A 192 14.75 4.85 -26.56
N SER A 193 13.90 5.71 -25.96
CA SER A 193 12.71 6.23 -26.65
C SER A 193 12.63 7.75 -26.83
N LEU A 194 13.76 8.45 -26.72
CA LEU A 194 13.86 9.87 -27.08
C LEU A 194 14.82 10.05 -28.26
N SER A 195 14.50 9.48 -29.42
CA SER A 195 15.10 9.86 -30.67
C SER A 195 13.99 10.08 -31.70
N THR A 196 13.83 11.38 -32.00
CA THR A 196 13.06 12.04 -33.07
C THR A 196 11.56 11.91 -33.05
#